data_862c2c33f2d8993c2236b1ac0a7c0621
#
_entry.id   862c2c33f2d8993c2236b1ac0a7c0621
#
_cell.length_a   1.000
_cell.length_b   1.000
_cell.length_c   1.000
_cell.angle_alpha   90.00
_cell.angle_beta   90.00
_cell.angle_gamma   90.00
#
_symmetry.space_group_name_H-M   'P 1'
#
loop_
_entity.id
_entity.type
_entity.pdbx_description
1 polymer ?
#
loop_
_entity_poly.entity_id
_entity_poly.type
_entity_poly.pdbx_seq_one_letter_code
_entity_poly.pdbx_strand_id
1 'polypeptide(L)'
;IDQISYVLECKHWKKHVNQSVIHSFMTIMNETGCNIGYIVSKNGFQSGAINYVNFTNIRLFTFDELQKHYYKTWMKNYFAPNVERIIERLVNYTEPYNSKRDKALNEVSDDHRNKFRFLLQKYAKLAIRLSMVSTGVNYMMKVDENYDYTDTKYWEQAFEECEKFGLNIKNVPFSDILNLLEKFIGSITAQFDELFDNDIFEYS
;
A
#
# COMPACT_ATOMS: atom_id res chain seq x y z
N ILE A 1 11.60 6.32 26.81
CA ILE A 1 11.65 6.55 25.34
C ILE A 1 10.90 7.85 25.13
N ASP A 2 11.62 8.89 24.68
CA ASP A 2 11.02 10.20 24.42
C ASP A 2 10.04 10.05 23.24
N GLN A 3 8.76 10.33 23.46
CA GLN A 3 7.76 10.33 22.40
C GLN A 3 7.82 11.66 21.65
N ILE A 4 8.13 11.61 20.35
CA ILE A 4 8.02 12.76 19.48
C ILE A 4 6.56 12.87 19.04
N SER A 5 5.91 13.99 19.36
CA SER A 5 4.54 14.29 18.98
C SER A 5 4.50 15.20 17.74
N TYR A 6 3.54 14.93 16.88
CA TYR A 6 3.35 15.66 15.63
C TYR A 6 1.96 16.28 15.60
N VAL A 7 1.86 17.47 15.01
CA VAL A 7 0.58 18.08 14.61
C VAL A 7 0.59 18.39 13.13
N LEU A 8 -0.51 18.08 12.44
CA LEU A 8 -0.66 18.27 11.01
C LEU A 8 -1.89 19.13 10.73
N GLU A 9 -1.72 20.15 9.92
CA GLU A 9 -2.80 21.01 9.43
C GLU A 9 -2.88 20.99 7.91
N CYS A 10 -4.06 20.69 7.35
CA CYS A 10 -4.30 20.68 5.91
C CYS A 10 -5.06 21.93 5.46
N LYS A 11 -4.54 22.64 4.45
CA LYS A 11 -5.13 23.83 3.87
C LYS A 11 -5.56 23.58 2.41
N HIS A 12 -6.83 23.27 2.21
CA HIS A 12 -7.41 23.09 0.88
C HIS A 12 -7.91 24.43 0.29
N TRP A 13 -7.04 25.45 0.26
CA TRP A 13 -7.37 26.79 -0.21
C TRP A 13 -7.00 26.97 -1.69
N LYS A 14 -7.72 27.89 -2.38
CA LYS A 14 -7.40 28.29 -3.76
C LYS A 14 -6.18 29.24 -3.84
N LYS A 15 -5.76 29.84 -2.73
CA LYS A 15 -4.63 30.78 -2.63
C LYS A 15 -3.50 30.21 -1.77
N HIS A 16 -2.29 30.74 -1.97
CA HIS A 16 -1.12 30.40 -1.18
C HIS A 16 -1.33 30.72 0.31
N VAL A 17 -0.83 29.85 1.17
CA VAL A 17 -0.82 30.04 2.63
C VAL A 17 0.15 31.18 2.97
N ASN A 18 -0.30 32.14 3.76
CA ASN A 18 0.49 33.29 4.18
C ASN A 18 1.14 33.07 5.56
N GLN A 19 2.01 34.00 5.94
CA GLN A 19 2.75 33.93 7.21
C GLN A 19 1.85 33.93 8.45
N SER A 20 0.70 34.61 8.44
CA SER A 20 -0.19 34.65 9.61
C SER A 20 -0.72 33.27 10.02
N VAL A 21 -0.92 32.38 9.04
CA VAL A 21 -1.30 30.98 9.32
C VAL A 21 -0.20 30.27 10.08
N ILE A 22 1.07 30.51 9.73
CA ILE A 22 2.21 29.89 10.41
C ILE A 22 2.26 30.36 11.89
N HIS A 23 2.02 31.65 12.14
CA HIS A 23 1.95 32.17 13.51
C HIS A 23 0.84 31.53 14.33
N SER A 24 -0.36 31.41 13.76
CA SER A 24 -1.48 30.74 14.44
C SER A 24 -1.18 29.28 14.72
N PHE A 25 -0.54 28.59 13.77
CA PHE A 25 -0.16 27.20 13.91
C PHE A 25 0.94 26.98 14.97
N MET A 26 1.90 27.91 15.10
CA MET A 26 2.87 27.90 16.20
C MET A 26 2.20 27.99 17.57
N THR A 27 1.16 28.80 17.69
CA THR A 27 0.38 28.88 18.94
C THR A 27 -0.22 27.52 19.28
N ILE A 28 -0.84 26.84 18.29
CA ILE A 28 -1.39 25.50 18.48
C ILE A 28 -0.30 24.49 18.91
N MET A 29 0.87 24.54 18.27
CA MET A 29 1.99 23.67 18.64
C MET A 29 2.42 23.88 20.09
N ASN A 30 2.53 25.13 20.53
CA ASN A 30 2.91 25.48 21.89
C ASN A 30 1.84 25.03 22.92
N GLU A 31 0.57 25.24 22.61
CA GLU A 31 -0.55 24.85 23.47
C GLU A 31 -0.70 23.32 23.58
N THR A 32 -0.41 22.58 22.51
CA THR A 32 -0.51 21.12 22.48
C THR A 32 0.77 20.41 22.91
N GLY A 33 1.88 21.13 23.07
CA GLY A 33 3.19 20.56 23.41
C GLY A 33 3.78 19.70 22.30
N CYS A 34 3.34 19.88 21.04
CA CYS A 34 3.84 19.10 19.93
C CYS A 34 5.26 19.50 19.51
N ASN A 35 6.09 18.51 19.22
CA ASN A 35 7.50 18.74 18.88
C ASN A 35 7.70 19.19 17.44
N ILE A 36 6.91 18.68 16.51
CA ILE A 36 7.03 18.95 15.08
C ILE A 36 5.66 19.25 14.49
N GLY A 37 5.59 20.31 13.70
CA GLY A 37 4.38 20.73 12.98
C GLY A 37 4.50 20.56 11.46
N TYR A 38 3.44 20.09 10.81
CA TYR A 38 3.33 20.04 9.37
C TYR A 38 2.14 20.87 8.89
N ILE A 39 2.37 21.76 7.93
CA ILE A 39 1.29 22.44 7.22
C ILE A 39 1.31 21.96 5.77
N VAL A 40 0.22 21.34 5.35
CA VAL A 40 0.06 20.80 3.99
C VAL A 40 -0.89 21.71 3.22
N SER A 41 -0.42 22.28 2.12
CA SER A 41 -1.20 23.20 1.30
C SER A 41 -1.46 22.64 -0.09
N LYS A 42 -2.69 22.81 -0.59
CA LYS A 42 -3.02 22.47 -1.98
C LYS A 42 -2.27 23.31 -2.99
N ASN A 43 -2.13 24.62 -2.73
CA ASN A 43 -1.60 25.58 -3.69
C ASN A 43 -0.28 26.22 -3.23
N GLY A 44 0.41 25.63 -2.24
CA GLY A 44 1.70 26.11 -1.76
C GLY A 44 1.62 27.30 -0.82
N PHE A 45 2.72 28.03 -0.69
CA PHE A 45 2.97 29.00 0.36
C PHE A 45 3.53 30.31 -0.23
N GLN A 46 3.25 31.41 0.45
CA GLN A 46 3.89 32.70 0.14
C GLN A 46 5.35 32.71 0.62
N SER A 47 6.21 33.52 -0.03
CA SER A 47 7.62 33.62 0.33
C SER A 47 7.86 33.98 1.81
N GLY A 48 7.03 34.86 2.38
CA GLY A 48 7.09 35.22 3.79
C GLY A 48 6.83 34.02 4.73
N ALA A 49 5.91 33.13 4.37
CA ALA A 49 5.66 31.90 5.12
C ALA A 49 6.85 30.93 5.03
N ILE A 50 7.41 30.75 3.83
CA ILE A 50 8.59 29.88 3.61
C ILE A 50 9.80 30.38 4.40
N ASN A 51 10.09 31.67 4.35
CA ASN A 51 11.23 32.24 5.06
C ASN A 51 11.08 32.15 6.58
N TYR A 52 9.85 32.27 7.09
CA TYR A 52 9.59 32.26 8.51
C TYR A 52 9.86 30.90 9.15
N VAL A 53 9.57 29.79 8.49
CA VAL A 53 9.73 28.46 9.06
C VAL A 53 11.18 27.98 9.18
N ASN A 54 12.14 28.64 8.50
CA ASN A 54 13.55 28.22 8.52
C ASN A 54 14.18 28.09 9.92
N PHE A 55 13.60 28.75 10.91
CA PHE A 55 14.08 28.73 12.30
C PHE A 55 13.07 28.11 13.27
N THR A 56 12.18 27.27 12.76
CA THR A 56 11.11 26.62 13.54
C THR A 56 11.09 25.12 13.34
N ASN A 57 10.33 24.43 14.16
CA ASN A 57 10.03 23.00 14.00
C ASN A 57 8.81 22.76 13.06
N ILE A 58 8.44 23.75 12.25
CA ILE A 58 7.35 23.65 11.30
C ILE A 58 7.93 23.31 9.90
N ARG A 59 7.31 22.34 9.24
CA ARG A 59 7.63 21.97 7.87
C ARG A 59 6.43 22.22 6.98
N LEU A 60 6.69 22.83 5.81
CA LEU A 60 5.70 23.16 4.82
C LEU A 60 5.78 22.19 3.66
N PHE A 61 4.65 21.63 3.26
CA PHE A 61 4.55 20.73 2.13
C PHE A 61 3.35 21.08 1.26
N THR A 62 3.49 20.97 -0.04
CA THR A 62 2.37 20.65 -0.90
C THR A 62 1.98 19.18 -0.66
N PHE A 63 0.80 18.76 -1.13
CA PHE A 63 0.38 17.35 -0.97
C PHE A 63 1.35 16.39 -1.68
N ASP A 64 1.80 16.77 -2.88
CA ASP A 64 2.76 15.95 -3.66
C ASP A 64 4.13 15.85 -2.97
N GLU A 65 4.61 16.94 -2.38
CA GLU A 65 5.87 16.95 -1.62
C GLU A 65 5.77 16.09 -0.36
N LEU A 66 4.63 16.14 0.35
CA LEU A 66 4.39 15.28 1.51
C LEU A 66 4.38 13.80 1.12
N GLN A 67 3.69 13.46 0.02
CA GLN A 67 3.67 12.09 -0.48
C GLN A 67 5.08 11.61 -0.84
N LYS A 68 5.85 12.41 -1.57
CA LYS A 68 7.25 12.07 -1.91
C LYS A 68 8.12 11.90 -0.67
N HIS A 69 7.98 12.78 0.33
CA HIS A 69 8.76 12.75 1.57
C HIS A 69 8.53 11.46 2.38
N TYR A 70 7.27 11.01 2.43
CA TYR A 70 6.89 9.82 3.21
C TYR A 70 6.74 8.55 2.37
N TYR A 71 6.92 8.63 1.05
CA TYR A 71 6.66 7.53 0.14
C TYR A 71 7.37 6.23 0.55
N LYS A 72 8.68 6.31 0.82
CA LYS A 72 9.48 5.16 1.25
C LYS A 72 8.94 4.51 2.53
N THR A 73 8.66 5.34 3.54
CA THR A 73 8.12 4.88 4.83
C THR A 73 6.74 4.26 4.67
N TRP A 74 5.90 4.89 3.86
CA TRP A 74 4.56 4.41 3.56
C TRP A 74 4.58 3.09 2.77
N MET A 75 5.40 2.99 1.75
CA MET A 75 5.56 1.76 0.97
C MET A 75 6.01 0.59 1.86
N LYS A 76 7.01 0.82 2.69
CA LYS A 76 7.57 -0.21 3.58
C LYS A 76 6.60 -0.65 4.68
N ASN A 77 6.00 0.31 5.36
CA ASN A 77 5.29 0.03 6.62
C ASN A 77 3.78 -0.16 6.42
N TYR A 78 3.26 0.21 5.27
CA TYR A 78 1.83 0.14 5.01
C TYR A 78 1.50 -0.60 3.71
N PHE A 79 1.99 -0.11 2.56
CA PHE A 79 1.53 -0.62 1.27
C PHE A 79 1.97 -2.07 1.03
N ALA A 80 3.26 -2.37 1.09
CA ALA A 80 3.78 -3.71 0.85
C ALA A 80 3.22 -4.77 1.83
N PRO A 81 3.14 -4.52 3.14
CA PRO A 81 2.49 -5.46 4.07
C PRO A 81 1.01 -5.69 3.79
N ASN A 82 0.27 -4.65 3.35
CA ASN A 82 -1.13 -4.82 2.98
C ASN A 82 -1.29 -5.62 1.67
N VAL A 83 -0.44 -5.42 0.68
CA VAL A 83 -0.43 -6.27 -0.53
C VAL A 83 -0.18 -7.73 -0.13
N GLU A 84 0.82 -7.99 0.70
CA GLU A 84 1.14 -9.33 1.19
C GLU A 84 -0.06 -9.99 1.88
N ARG A 85 -0.70 -9.28 2.82
CA ARG A 85 -1.93 -9.74 3.48
C ARG A 85 -3.07 -10.04 2.51
N ILE A 86 -3.29 -9.16 1.53
CA ILE A 86 -4.39 -9.31 0.55
C ILE A 86 -4.19 -10.56 -0.31
N ILE A 87 -2.95 -10.83 -0.70
CA ILE A 87 -2.66 -11.95 -1.62
C ILE A 87 -2.37 -13.28 -0.90
N GLU A 88 -2.23 -13.29 0.41
CA GLU A 88 -1.82 -14.45 1.21
C GLU A 88 -2.64 -15.71 0.87
N ARG A 89 -3.96 -15.59 0.84
CA ARG A 89 -4.84 -16.72 0.50
C ARG A 89 -4.62 -17.23 -0.92
N LEU A 90 -4.47 -16.30 -1.89
CA LEU A 90 -4.20 -16.68 -3.27
C LEU A 90 -2.83 -17.39 -3.38
N VAL A 91 -1.82 -16.92 -2.67
CA VAL A 91 -0.51 -17.56 -2.59
C VAL A 91 -0.65 -18.96 -2.00
N ASN A 92 -1.33 -19.11 -0.88
CA ASN A 92 -1.57 -20.42 -0.24
C ASN A 92 -2.27 -21.42 -1.17
N TYR A 93 -3.19 -20.98 -2.03
CA TYR A 93 -3.80 -21.81 -3.06
C TYR A 93 -2.85 -22.16 -4.21
N THR A 94 -1.89 -21.29 -4.53
CA THR A 94 -1.12 -21.38 -5.78
C THR A 94 0.36 -21.70 -5.60
N GLU A 95 0.89 -21.65 -4.38
CA GLU A 95 2.27 -22.04 -4.10
C GLU A 95 2.53 -23.53 -4.37
N PRO A 96 3.79 -23.91 -4.71
CA PRO A 96 4.10 -25.29 -5.07
C PRO A 96 3.76 -26.32 -3.98
N TYR A 97 3.96 -25.95 -2.71
CA TYR A 97 3.77 -26.85 -1.57
C TYR A 97 2.95 -26.16 -0.47
N ASN A 98 1.76 -26.69 -0.19
CA ASN A 98 0.93 -26.29 0.93
C ASN A 98 0.22 -27.50 1.53
N SER A 99 0.68 -27.95 2.69
CA SER A 99 0.21 -29.19 3.31
C SER A 99 -1.30 -29.16 3.67
N LYS A 100 -1.84 -28.00 4.05
CA LYS A 100 -3.27 -27.85 4.40
C LYS A 100 -4.14 -27.98 3.15
N ARG A 101 -3.78 -27.29 2.07
CA ARG A 101 -4.41 -27.40 0.76
C ARG A 101 -4.32 -28.83 0.19
N ASP A 102 -3.11 -29.41 0.20
CA ASP A 102 -2.87 -30.73 -0.40
C ASP A 102 -3.65 -31.79 0.34
N LYS A 103 -3.80 -31.70 1.66
CA LYS A 103 -4.67 -32.56 2.45
C LYS A 103 -6.14 -32.39 2.04
N ALA A 104 -6.64 -31.18 1.97
CA ALA A 104 -8.02 -30.89 1.56
C ALA A 104 -8.33 -31.42 0.15
N LEU A 105 -7.38 -31.29 -0.79
CA LEU A 105 -7.53 -31.83 -2.15
C LEU A 105 -7.68 -33.35 -2.22
N ASN A 106 -7.18 -34.08 -1.24
CA ASN A 106 -7.38 -35.53 -1.18
C ASN A 106 -8.81 -35.91 -0.77
N GLU A 107 -9.53 -35.02 -0.13
CA GLU A 107 -10.88 -35.26 0.41
C GLU A 107 -12.00 -34.87 -0.57
N VAL A 108 -11.68 -34.08 -1.64
CA VAL A 108 -12.66 -33.65 -2.65
C VAL A 108 -12.76 -34.61 -3.85
N SER A 109 -13.81 -34.47 -4.66
CA SER A 109 -14.04 -35.25 -5.87
C SER A 109 -12.98 -35.02 -6.96
N ASP A 110 -12.88 -35.95 -7.91
CA ASP A 110 -12.00 -35.78 -9.08
C ASP A 110 -12.38 -34.57 -9.92
N ASP A 111 -13.65 -34.23 -10.01
CA ASP A 111 -14.12 -33.02 -10.72
C ASP A 111 -13.59 -31.75 -10.03
N HIS A 112 -13.67 -31.66 -8.71
CA HIS A 112 -13.11 -30.55 -7.95
C HIS A 112 -11.59 -30.47 -8.04
N ARG A 113 -10.88 -31.60 -8.04
CA ARG A 113 -9.42 -31.63 -8.28
C ARG A 113 -9.06 -31.09 -9.67
N ASN A 114 -9.84 -31.44 -10.70
CA ASN A 114 -9.61 -30.96 -12.06
C ASN A 114 -9.90 -29.44 -12.18
N LYS A 115 -10.98 -28.96 -11.57
CA LYS A 115 -11.28 -27.54 -11.48
C LYS A 115 -10.19 -26.78 -10.71
N PHE A 116 -9.70 -27.34 -9.62
CA PHE A 116 -8.59 -26.75 -8.88
C PHE A 116 -7.33 -26.59 -9.74
N ARG A 117 -6.93 -27.64 -10.49
CA ARG A 117 -5.77 -27.57 -11.41
C ARG A 117 -5.95 -26.47 -12.47
N PHE A 118 -7.15 -26.33 -12.98
CA PHE A 118 -7.47 -25.26 -13.93
C PHE A 118 -7.30 -23.87 -13.30
N LEU A 119 -7.85 -23.63 -12.10
CA LEU A 119 -7.70 -22.36 -11.38
C LEU A 119 -6.23 -22.08 -11.02
N LEU A 120 -5.50 -23.12 -10.58
CA LEU A 120 -4.08 -23.03 -10.31
C LEU A 120 -3.29 -22.55 -11.53
N GLN A 121 -3.47 -23.18 -12.68
CA GLN A 121 -2.82 -22.76 -13.93
C GLN A 121 -3.19 -21.35 -14.35
N LYS A 122 -4.46 -20.97 -14.12
CA LYS A 122 -4.98 -19.66 -14.47
C LYS A 122 -4.37 -18.54 -13.61
N TYR A 123 -4.21 -18.74 -12.30
CA TYR A 123 -3.89 -17.66 -11.36
C TYR A 123 -2.49 -17.73 -10.75
N ALA A 124 -1.73 -18.83 -10.91
CA ALA A 124 -0.39 -18.95 -10.31
C ALA A 124 0.56 -17.82 -10.72
N LYS A 125 0.53 -17.42 -11.99
CA LYS A 125 1.38 -16.33 -12.46
C LYS A 125 1.00 -14.98 -11.86
N LEU A 126 -0.29 -14.71 -11.67
CA LEU A 126 -0.77 -13.51 -10.98
C LEU A 126 -0.27 -13.47 -9.54
N ALA A 127 -0.40 -14.59 -8.81
CA ALA A 127 0.08 -14.70 -7.43
C ALA A 127 1.58 -14.43 -7.33
N ILE A 128 2.39 -15.03 -8.21
CA ILE A 128 3.84 -14.81 -8.27
C ILE A 128 4.16 -13.32 -8.53
N ARG A 129 3.49 -12.68 -9.51
CA ARG A 129 3.74 -11.29 -9.85
C ARG A 129 3.39 -10.33 -8.71
N LEU A 130 2.28 -10.56 -8.04
CA LEU A 130 1.88 -9.77 -6.88
C LEU A 130 2.81 -10.01 -5.67
N SER A 131 3.26 -11.25 -5.43
CA SER A 131 4.24 -11.56 -4.38
C SER A 131 5.58 -10.86 -4.62
N MET A 132 6.01 -10.74 -5.88
CA MET A 132 7.25 -10.04 -6.22
C MET A 132 7.19 -8.55 -5.88
N VAL A 133 6.01 -7.96 -5.83
CA VAL A 133 5.83 -6.57 -5.43
C VAL A 133 6.16 -6.38 -3.95
N SER A 134 5.56 -7.17 -3.05
CA SER A 134 5.82 -7.06 -1.61
C SER A 134 7.24 -7.48 -1.25
N THR A 135 7.71 -8.60 -1.78
CA THR A 135 9.06 -9.12 -1.55
C THR A 135 10.12 -8.21 -2.15
N GLY A 136 9.90 -7.68 -3.36
CA GLY A 136 10.82 -6.77 -4.04
C GLY A 136 11.03 -5.48 -3.25
N VAL A 137 9.95 -4.86 -2.78
CA VAL A 137 10.01 -3.67 -1.92
C VAL A 137 10.82 -3.96 -0.66
N ASN A 138 10.53 -5.05 0.04
CA ASN A 138 11.21 -5.42 1.27
C ASN A 138 12.70 -5.76 1.06
N TYR A 139 13.03 -6.43 -0.05
CA TYR A 139 14.41 -6.79 -0.40
C TYR A 139 15.23 -5.55 -0.77
N MET A 140 14.74 -4.74 -1.70
CA MET A 140 15.47 -3.56 -2.17
C MET A 140 15.71 -2.54 -1.06
N MET A 141 14.78 -2.42 -0.10
CA MET A 141 14.97 -1.57 1.08
C MET A 141 16.10 -2.01 2.00
N LYS A 142 16.46 -3.29 2.01
CA LYS A 142 17.57 -3.82 2.79
C LYS A 142 18.91 -3.65 2.09
N VAL A 143 18.92 -3.64 0.76
CA VAL A 143 20.12 -3.68 -0.07
C VAL A 143 20.59 -2.28 -0.48
N ASP A 144 19.66 -1.36 -0.72
CA ASP A 144 19.98 0.00 -1.16
C ASP A 144 19.07 1.03 -0.46
N GLU A 145 19.67 1.79 0.46
CA GLU A 145 18.97 2.88 1.16
C GLU A 145 18.56 4.04 0.22
N ASN A 146 19.20 4.15 -0.93
CA ASN A 146 18.96 5.19 -1.94
C ASN A 146 18.12 4.69 -3.12
N TYR A 147 17.63 3.46 -3.07
CA TYR A 147 16.81 2.91 -4.15
C TYR A 147 15.60 3.81 -4.43
N ASP A 148 15.44 4.18 -5.70
CA ASP A 148 14.28 4.96 -6.14
C ASP A 148 13.03 4.06 -6.25
N TYR A 149 12.19 4.14 -5.23
CA TYR A 149 10.92 3.39 -5.15
C TYR A 149 9.87 3.86 -6.16
N THR A 150 10.16 4.92 -6.91
CA THR A 150 9.36 5.32 -8.06
C THR A 150 9.67 4.46 -9.30
N ASP A 151 10.70 3.60 -9.24
CA ASP A 151 10.94 2.58 -10.27
C ASP A 151 9.78 1.57 -10.28
N THR A 152 8.90 1.78 -11.23
CA THR A 152 7.62 1.08 -11.35
C THR A 152 7.75 -0.30 -12.02
N LYS A 153 8.93 -0.75 -12.39
CA LYS A 153 9.14 -1.97 -13.19
C LYS A 153 8.49 -3.23 -12.59
N TYR A 154 8.60 -3.42 -11.29
CA TYR A 154 7.96 -4.56 -10.61
C TYR A 154 6.45 -4.42 -10.57
N TRP A 155 5.96 -3.19 -10.39
CA TRP A 155 4.54 -2.84 -10.40
C TRP A 155 3.92 -3.00 -11.78
N GLU A 156 4.61 -2.55 -12.84
CA GLU A 156 4.15 -2.66 -14.22
C GLU A 156 3.84 -4.11 -14.58
N GLN A 157 4.72 -5.03 -14.25
CA GLN A 157 4.51 -6.44 -14.53
C GLN A 157 3.33 -7.05 -13.73
N ALA A 158 3.14 -6.62 -12.48
CA ALA A 158 2.01 -7.05 -11.67
C ALA A 158 0.70 -6.43 -12.19
N PHE A 159 0.73 -5.16 -12.60
CA PHE A 159 -0.43 -4.46 -13.17
C PHE A 159 -0.85 -5.06 -14.51
N GLU A 160 0.08 -5.35 -15.40
CA GLU A 160 -0.18 -6.05 -16.65
C GLU A 160 -0.82 -7.42 -16.42
N GLU A 161 -0.41 -8.13 -15.40
CA GLU A 161 -1.01 -9.41 -15.07
C GLU A 161 -2.44 -9.24 -14.50
N CYS A 162 -2.68 -8.22 -13.67
CA CYS A 162 -4.02 -7.87 -13.18
C CYS A 162 -4.97 -7.47 -14.34
N GLU A 163 -4.48 -6.70 -15.31
CA GLU A 163 -5.25 -6.27 -16.48
C GLU A 163 -5.78 -7.46 -17.32
N LYS A 164 -5.03 -8.55 -17.42
CA LYS A 164 -5.46 -9.77 -18.13
C LYS A 164 -6.72 -10.40 -17.52
N PHE A 165 -6.96 -10.13 -16.25
CA PHE A 165 -8.12 -10.61 -15.51
C PHE A 165 -9.17 -9.52 -15.28
N GLY A 166 -9.06 -8.39 -15.98
CA GLY A 166 -10.05 -7.32 -15.99
C GLY A 166 -9.86 -6.26 -14.88
N LEU A 167 -8.79 -6.33 -14.08
CA LEU A 167 -8.48 -5.30 -13.10
C LEU A 167 -7.48 -4.28 -13.67
N ASN A 168 -7.99 -3.11 -14.07
CA ASN A 168 -7.14 -2.01 -14.51
C ASN A 168 -6.84 -1.07 -13.34
N ILE A 169 -5.58 -1.10 -12.88
CA ILE A 169 -5.06 -0.27 -11.79
C ILE A 169 -4.01 0.74 -12.27
N LYS A 170 -3.79 0.83 -13.58
CA LYS A 170 -2.93 1.83 -14.19
C LYS A 170 -3.52 3.23 -13.97
N ASN A 171 -2.73 4.14 -13.47
CA ASN A 171 -3.14 5.50 -13.10
C ASN A 171 -4.13 5.61 -11.92
N VAL A 172 -4.34 4.54 -11.16
CA VAL A 172 -5.10 4.58 -9.91
C VAL A 172 -4.17 5.03 -8.77
N PRO A 173 -4.60 5.93 -7.87
CA PRO A 173 -3.84 6.26 -6.68
C PRO A 173 -3.51 5.02 -5.84
N PHE A 174 -2.31 4.92 -5.30
CA PHE A 174 -1.88 3.74 -4.53
C PHE A 174 -2.78 3.43 -3.33
N SER A 175 -3.38 4.45 -2.72
CA SER A 175 -4.39 4.28 -1.65
C SER A 175 -5.61 3.47 -2.10
N ASP A 176 -6.04 3.66 -3.35
CA ASP A 176 -7.23 3.03 -3.90
C ASP A 176 -6.92 1.63 -4.46
N ILE A 177 -5.66 1.41 -4.86
CA ILE A 177 -5.19 0.11 -5.38
C ILE A 177 -5.42 -1.00 -4.35
N LEU A 178 -5.15 -0.77 -3.07
CA LEU A 178 -5.33 -1.79 -2.03
C LEU A 178 -6.80 -2.26 -1.95
N ASN A 179 -7.75 -1.33 -1.97
CA ASN A 179 -9.18 -1.65 -1.94
C ASN A 179 -9.64 -2.42 -3.19
N LEU A 180 -9.09 -2.06 -4.36
CA LEU A 180 -9.38 -2.73 -5.61
C LEU A 180 -8.79 -4.14 -5.63
N LEU A 181 -7.53 -4.30 -5.19
CA LEU A 181 -6.87 -5.60 -5.08
C LEU A 181 -7.60 -6.51 -4.10
N GLU A 182 -8.03 -6.02 -2.93
CA GLU A 182 -8.73 -6.82 -1.93
C GLU A 182 -10.03 -7.41 -2.50
N LYS A 183 -10.85 -6.61 -3.17
CA LYS A 183 -12.06 -7.09 -3.84
C LYS A 183 -11.76 -8.08 -4.96
N PHE A 184 -10.76 -7.78 -5.76
CA PHE A 184 -10.38 -8.59 -6.90
C PHE A 184 -9.84 -9.96 -6.46
N ILE A 185 -8.88 -9.98 -5.53
CA ILE A 185 -8.31 -11.22 -4.99
C ILE A 185 -9.36 -12.01 -4.24
N GLY A 186 -10.23 -11.35 -3.46
CA GLY A 186 -11.38 -11.99 -2.81
C GLY A 186 -12.28 -12.73 -3.80
N SER A 187 -12.56 -12.13 -4.97
CA SER A 187 -13.36 -12.79 -6.02
C SER A 187 -12.67 -14.01 -6.66
N ILE A 188 -11.33 -14.01 -6.68
CA ILE A 188 -10.54 -15.14 -7.18
C ILE A 188 -10.50 -16.25 -6.14
N THR A 189 -10.20 -15.92 -4.89
CA THR A 189 -10.09 -16.93 -3.81
C THR A 189 -11.42 -17.62 -3.53
N ALA A 190 -12.54 -16.90 -3.65
CA ALA A 190 -13.88 -17.48 -3.56
C ALA A 190 -14.09 -18.65 -4.55
N GLN A 191 -13.52 -18.60 -5.77
CA GLN A 191 -13.60 -19.69 -6.74
C GLN A 191 -12.86 -20.96 -6.26
N PHE A 192 -11.81 -20.81 -5.47
CA PHE A 192 -11.12 -21.93 -4.84
C PHE A 192 -11.93 -22.44 -3.63
N ASP A 193 -12.45 -21.53 -2.80
CA ASP A 193 -13.24 -21.90 -1.61
C ASP A 193 -14.46 -22.74 -1.98
N GLU A 194 -15.15 -22.44 -3.07
CA GLU A 194 -16.27 -23.22 -3.60
C GLU A 194 -15.93 -24.69 -3.87
N LEU A 195 -14.67 -25.04 -4.12
CA LEU A 195 -14.24 -26.41 -4.35
C LEU A 195 -14.13 -27.24 -3.07
N PHE A 196 -14.07 -26.55 -1.92
CA PHE A 196 -13.91 -27.15 -0.60
C PHE A 196 -15.14 -26.93 0.29
N ASP A 197 -16.20 -26.28 -0.24
CA ASP A 197 -17.40 -25.84 0.50
C ASP A 197 -17.11 -24.87 1.66
N ASN A 198 -15.87 -24.40 1.80
CA ASN A 198 -15.44 -23.46 2.84
C ASN A 198 -14.09 -22.81 2.51
N ASP A 199 -13.71 -21.79 3.31
CA ASP A 199 -12.34 -21.28 3.34
C ASP A 199 -11.44 -22.24 4.14
N ILE A 200 -10.63 -23.02 3.44
CA ILE A 200 -9.71 -23.97 4.09
C ILE A 200 -8.56 -23.27 4.83
N PHE A 201 -8.36 -21.96 4.67
CA PHE A 201 -7.32 -21.17 5.33
C PHE A 201 -7.86 -20.27 6.45
N GLU A 202 -9.19 -20.23 6.65
CA GLU A 202 -9.75 -19.51 7.79
C GLU A 202 -9.20 -20.09 9.10
N TYR A 203 -8.67 -19.22 9.94
CA TYR A 203 -8.18 -19.61 11.26
C TYR A 203 -9.38 -19.84 12.18
N SER A 204 -9.57 -21.08 12.58
CA SER A 204 -10.51 -21.47 13.64
C SER A 204 -10.00 -21.07 15.02
#